data_c5dd52a02ade9e6d6f4b401abda6c7a2
#
_entry.id   c5dd52a02ade9e6d6f4b401abda6c7a2
#
_cell.length_a   1.000
_cell.length_b   1.000
_cell.length_c   1.000
_cell.angle_alpha   90.00
_cell.angle_beta   90.00
_cell.angle_gamma   90.00
#
_symmetry.space_group_name_H-M   'P 1'
#
loop_
_entity.id
_entity.type
_entity.pdbx_description
1 polymer ?
#
loop_
_entity_poly.entity_id
_entity_poly.type
_entity_poly.pdbx_seq_one_letter_code
_entity_poly.pdbx_strand_id
1 'polypeptide(L)'
;MDTTLVEVPLKRSMIKAADQVVLVADGGKFPPNKVTVTTSTDLDEALRGADFVFSAIRVGGLEGRAADESVAAGCGVLGQETVGAGGVAYGLRTVPVAVDIARRISVHAPDAWVINFTNPAELEDAWLDYAGLNHLGWLRGVHVHGRDVLPDLLADSVRLESFEEGKLFGAEWLRTLGAIPNEYLHYYFTREAVESGASRGAFPLEQQKRFYTAPSLESWEQTRLEREQTYMAETRDDERDTDDLDGGGYERVALDLMHAIASDKRTTLILNVPNKTTLSCLDADAVVEVPSLVDSNGARPIAVGQVPDEGVGLVTALKVDERATIRAAISGERAHAVKALALHPLVDSVSIARKIVDAHPFLSGVFRAR
;
A
#
# COMPACT_ATOMS: atom_id res chain seq x y z
N MET A 1 23.22 8.47 11.97
CA MET A 1 22.44 8.35 10.73
C MET A 1 21.73 9.67 10.55
N ASP A 2 22.00 10.37 9.47
CA ASP A 2 21.25 11.57 9.14
C ASP A 2 19.97 11.12 8.42
N THR A 3 18.82 11.39 9.04
CA THR A 3 17.52 11.07 8.46
C THR A 3 17.01 12.32 7.75
N THR A 4 17.06 12.32 6.43
CA THR A 4 16.50 13.40 5.61
C THR A 4 15.09 13.02 5.20
N LEU A 5 14.10 13.74 5.69
CA LEU A 5 12.69 13.60 5.25
C LEU A 5 12.50 14.40 3.97
N VAL A 6 12.26 13.71 2.86
CA VAL A 6 11.92 14.33 1.59
C VAL A 6 10.42 14.34 1.43
N GLU A 7 9.81 15.51 1.49
CA GLU A 7 8.39 15.67 1.21
C GLU A 7 8.18 16.43 -0.11
N VAL A 8 7.44 15.81 -1.04
CA VAL A 8 7.06 16.44 -2.32
C VAL A 8 5.78 17.24 -2.14
N PRO A 9 5.62 18.38 -2.71
CA PRO A 9 5.57 19.73 -2.13
C PRO A 9 4.58 19.81 -0.98
N LEU A 10 5.08 19.90 0.20
CA LEU A 10 4.30 20.23 1.38
C LEU A 10 3.85 21.69 1.35
N LYS A 11 2.59 21.92 1.66
CA LYS A 11 2.13 23.27 2.02
C LYS A 11 2.93 23.74 3.24
N ARG A 12 3.23 25.04 3.32
CA ARG A 12 4.02 25.66 4.42
C ARG A 12 3.62 25.22 5.85
N SER A 13 2.37 24.79 6.04
CA SER A 13 1.84 24.27 7.31
C SER A 13 2.34 22.87 7.68
N MET A 14 2.70 22.03 6.69
CA MET A 14 3.24 20.69 6.94
C MET A 14 4.69 20.75 7.42
N ILE A 15 5.47 21.70 6.93
CA ILE A 15 6.86 21.92 7.38
C ILE A 15 6.91 22.23 8.88
N LYS A 16 5.94 23.02 9.41
CA LYS A 16 5.85 23.31 10.84
C LYS A 16 5.43 22.10 11.68
N ALA A 17 4.63 21.18 11.13
CA ALA A 17 4.25 19.96 11.83
C ALA A 17 5.40 18.93 11.84
N ALA A 18 6.19 18.85 10.79
CA ALA A 18 7.37 17.97 10.74
C ALA A 18 8.41 18.31 11.82
N ASP A 19 8.67 19.60 12.05
CA ASP A 19 9.57 20.05 13.11
C ASP A 19 9.09 19.67 14.54
N GLN A 20 7.81 19.38 14.71
CA GLN A 20 7.22 18.98 16.00
C GLN A 20 7.11 17.46 16.17
N VAL A 21 6.84 16.73 15.08
CA VAL A 21 6.61 15.28 15.09
C VAL A 21 7.89 14.48 15.36
N VAL A 22 9.04 14.96 14.95
CA VAL A 22 10.32 14.26 15.14
C VAL A 22 10.73 14.09 16.60
N LEU A 23 10.27 14.97 17.49
CA LEU A 23 10.58 14.89 18.93
C LEU A 23 9.76 13.82 19.68
N VAL A 24 8.73 13.26 19.06
CA VAL A 24 7.78 12.33 19.68
C VAL A 24 8.03 10.87 19.30
N ALA A 25 8.62 10.61 18.14
CA ALA A 25 8.77 9.27 17.57
C ALA A 25 9.56 8.27 18.44
N ASP A 26 10.15 8.69 19.56
CA ASP A 26 10.95 7.79 20.39
C ASP A 26 10.64 7.79 21.89
N GLY A 27 9.50 8.28 22.29
CA GLY A 27 9.10 8.23 23.70
C GLY A 27 10.18 8.67 24.70
N GLY A 28 11.08 9.54 24.29
CA GLY A 28 12.13 10.11 25.15
C GLY A 28 13.38 9.22 25.33
N LYS A 29 13.57 8.17 24.55
CA LYS A 29 14.72 7.25 24.67
C LYS A 29 15.97 7.70 23.89
N PHE A 30 15.86 8.60 22.92
CA PHE A 30 17.04 9.18 22.25
C PHE A 30 17.46 10.49 22.92
N PRO A 31 18.76 10.64 23.22
CA PRO A 31 19.25 11.94 23.67
C PRO A 31 19.02 12.96 22.55
N PRO A 32 18.49 14.15 22.84
CA PRO A 32 18.08 15.16 21.86
C PRO A 32 19.20 15.66 20.93
N ASN A 33 20.42 15.20 21.11
CA ASN A 33 21.62 15.67 20.41
C ASN A 33 22.13 14.68 19.33
N LYS A 34 21.41 13.61 19.00
CA LYS A 34 21.91 12.58 18.06
C LYS A 34 21.18 12.54 16.71
N VAL A 35 20.02 13.17 16.58
CA VAL A 35 19.25 13.19 15.34
C VAL A 35 19.06 14.63 14.89
N THR A 36 19.53 14.96 13.71
CA THR A 36 19.28 16.25 13.06
C THR A 36 18.22 16.04 11.99
N VAL A 37 17.14 16.80 12.07
CA VAL A 37 16.09 16.81 11.05
C VAL A 37 16.18 18.10 10.27
N THR A 38 16.21 17.96 8.95
CA THR A 38 16.16 19.09 8.03
C THR A 38 14.98 18.91 7.08
N THR A 39 14.40 20.01 6.64
CA THR A 39 13.31 20.01 5.66
C THR A 39 13.74 20.74 4.41
N SER A 40 13.42 20.20 3.24
CA SER A 40 13.67 20.85 1.95
C SER A 40 12.49 20.62 1.01
N THR A 41 12.20 21.60 0.17
CA THR A 41 11.30 21.47 -0.98
C THR A 41 12.06 21.21 -2.27
N ASP A 42 13.39 21.17 -2.22
CA ASP A 42 14.27 20.79 -3.32
C ASP A 42 14.66 19.31 -3.17
N LEU A 43 14.09 18.47 -4.04
CA LEU A 43 14.33 17.02 -4.02
C LEU A 43 15.81 16.68 -4.30
N ASP A 44 16.47 17.40 -5.19
CA ASP A 44 17.88 17.14 -5.52
C ASP A 44 18.81 17.48 -4.36
N GLU A 45 18.48 18.56 -3.62
CA GLU A 45 19.20 18.90 -2.38
C GLU A 45 19.01 17.82 -1.32
N ALA A 46 17.78 17.38 -1.12
CA ALA A 46 17.43 16.39 -0.11
C ALA A 46 18.01 14.99 -0.38
N LEU A 47 18.21 14.64 -1.64
CA LEU A 47 18.77 13.34 -2.05
C LEU A 47 20.30 13.25 -1.88
N ARG A 48 21.02 14.38 -1.85
CA ARG A 48 22.49 14.36 -1.78
C ARG A 48 23.00 13.72 -0.50
N GLY A 49 23.74 12.62 -0.64
CA GLY A 49 24.32 11.88 0.47
C GLY A 49 23.34 11.01 1.24
N ALA A 50 22.16 10.78 0.71
CA ALA A 50 21.20 9.87 1.32
C ALA A 50 21.64 8.41 1.15
N ASP A 51 21.63 7.64 2.24
CA ASP A 51 21.82 6.19 2.24
C ASP A 51 20.50 5.44 2.03
N PHE A 52 19.39 6.04 2.49
CA PHE A 52 18.06 5.50 2.37
C PHE A 52 17.07 6.57 1.92
N VAL A 53 16.19 6.22 1.01
CA VAL A 53 15.08 7.06 0.53
C VAL A 53 13.75 6.37 0.80
N PHE A 54 12.93 6.98 1.65
CA PHE A 54 11.54 6.54 1.86
C PHE A 54 10.62 7.30 0.92
N SER A 55 9.87 6.56 0.09
CA SER A 55 8.87 7.14 -0.78
C SER A 55 7.46 6.89 -0.24
N ALA A 56 6.78 7.96 0.17
CA ALA A 56 5.39 7.94 0.66
C ALA A 56 4.60 9.08 0.01
N ILE A 57 4.53 9.07 -1.32
CA ILE A 57 3.90 10.14 -2.10
C ILE A 57 2.44 9.84 -2.42
N ARG A 58 1.62 10.90 -2.48
CA ARG A 58 0.25 10.84 -2.99
C ARG A 58 0.02 11.96 -3.99
N VAL A 59 0.14 11.65 -5.28
CA VAL A 59 -0.09 12.62 -6.36
C VAL A 59 -1.57 12.97 -6.46
N GLY A 60 -1.88 14.26 -6.33
CA GLY A 60 -3.25 14.77 -6.25
C GLY A 60 -3.79 14.89 -4.81
N GLY A 61 -3.03 14.44 -3.81
CA GLY A 61 -3.43 14.53 -2.40
C GLY A 61 -4.73 13.77 -2.11
N LEU A 62 -5.40 14.10 -1.01
CA LEU A 62 -6.69 13.50 -0.65
C LEU A 62 -7.84 14.00 -1.54
N GLU A 63 -7.71 15.15 -2.19
CA GLU A 63 -8.69 15.59 -3.20
C GLU A 63 -8.68 14.65 -4.42
N GLY A 64 -7.49 14.22 -4.87
CA GLY A 64 -7.35 13.22 -5.91
C GLY A 64 -7.97 11.88 -5.50
N ARG A 65 -7.73 11.43 -4.27
CA ARG A 65 -8.34 10.23 -3.71
C ARG A 65 -9.88 10.31 -3.70
N ALA A 66 -10.43 11.39 -3.18
CA ALA A 66 -11.89 11.58 -3.15
C ALA A 66 -12.51 11.56 -4.57
N ALA A 67 -11.79 12.10 -5.57
CA ALA A 67 -12.19 12.03 -6.97
C ALA A 67 -12.08 10.61 -7.54
N ASP A 68 -11.01 9.87 -7.24
CA ASP A 68 -10.82 8.47 -7.66
C ASP A 68 -12.01 7.60 -7.23
N GLU A 69 -12.43 7.73 -5.98
CA GLU A 69 -13.55 6.99 -5.40
C GLU A 69 -14.90 7.45 -5.95
N SER A 70 -15.16 8.76 -5.94
CA SER A 70 -16.49 9.30 -6.30
C SER A 70 -16.81 9.18 -7.79
N VAL A 71 -15.83 9.33 -8.67
CA VAL A 71 -16.04 9.16 -10.12
C VAL A 71 -16.32 7.70 -10.47
N ALA A 72 -15.59 6.76 -9.88
CA ALA A 72 -15.83 5.33 -10.08
C ALA A 72 -17.24 4.95 -9.63
N ALA A 73 -17.63 5.34 -8.40
CA ALA A 73 -18.97 5.10 -7.86
C ALA A 73 -20.06 5.77 -8.71
N GLY A 74 -19.85 7.00 -9.17
CA GLY A 74 -20.76 7.69 -10.08
C GLY A 74 -20.92 7.05 -11.45
N CYS A 75 -19.98 6.18 -11.85
CA CYS A 75 -20.06 5.37 -13.06
C CYS A 75 -20.62 3.96 -12.83
N GLY A 76 -21.01 3.63 -11.59
CA GLY A 76 -21.62 2.35 -11.23
C GLY A 76 -20.62 1.22 -10.99
N VAL A 77 -19.36 1.53 -10.69
CA VAL A 77 -18.34 0.56 -10.30
C VAL A 77 -17.76 0.91 -8.93
N LEU A 78 -17.03 -0.03 -8.34
CA LEU A 78 -16.44 0.14 -7.02
C LEU A 78 -15.62 1.43 -6.91
N GLY A 79 -15.97 2.29 -5.96
CA GLY A 79 -15.25 3.51 -5.60
C GLY A 79 -14.25 3.26 -4.48
N GLN A 80 -13.09 2.70 -4.80
CA GLN A 80 -12.00 2.39 -3.86
C GLN A 80 -10.67 2.92 -4.41
N GLU A 81 -9.78 3.41 -3.54
CA GLU A 81 -8.55 4.10 -3.92
C GLU A 81 -7.40 3.19 -4.38
N THR A 82 -7.35 1.97 -3.86
CA THR A 82 -6.20 1.06 -4.05
C THR A 82 -6.45 0.09 -5.20
N VAL A 83 -7.68 -0.40 -5.36
CA VAL A 83 -8.07 -1.37 -6.38
C VAL A 83 -9.12 -0.77 -7.32
N GLY A 84 -9.41 -1.46 -8.41
CA GLY A 84 -10.43 -1.02 -9.35
C GLY A 84 -10.05 0.24 -10.11
N ALA A 85 -11.09 0.96 -10.52
CA ALA A 85 -10.94 2.18 -11.30
C ALA A 85 -10.17 3.28 -10.57
N GLY A 86 -10.31 3.38 -9.25
CA GLY A 86 -9.59 4.37 -8.46
C GLY A 86 -8.10 4.08 -8.41
N GLY A 87 -7.68 2.81 -8.21
CA GLY A 87 -6.28 2.40 -8.26
C GLY A 87 -5.63 2.70 -9.62
N VAL A 88 -6.33 2.41 -10.73
CA VAL A 88 -5.85 2.76 -12.08
C VAL A 88 -5.72 4.29 -12.24
N ALA A 89 -6.71 5.08 -11.83
CA ALA A 89 -6.68 6.54 -11.93
C ALA A 89 -5.52 7.13 -11.10
N TYR A 90 -5.28 6.62 -9.91
CA TYR A 90 -4.14 6.98 -9.07
C TYR A 90 -2.81 6.63 -9.76
N GLY A 91 -2.68 5.41 -10.30
CA GLY A 91 -1.49 4.96 -11.02
C GLY A 91 -1.16 5.82 -12.24
N LEU A 92 -2.16 6.21 -13.03
CA LEU A 92 -1.99 7.10 -14.19
C LEU A 92 -1.34 8.43 -13.84
N ARG A 93 -1.62 8.98 -12.65
CA ARG A 93 -1.03 10.24 -12.17
C ARG A 93 0.32 10.04 -11.48
N THR A 94 0.46 8.94 -10.75
CA THR A 94 1.61 8.71 -9.85
C THR A 94 2.82 8.16 -10.58
N VAL A 95 2.63 7.24 -11.53
CA VAL A 95 3.73 6.60 -12.26
C VAL A 95 4.70 7.59 -12.91
N PRO A 96 4.25 8.64 -13.62
CA PRO A 96 5.19 9.61 -14.20
C PRO A 96 6.05 10.33 -13.15
N VAL A 97 5.45 10.67 -12.00
CA VAL A 97 6.15 11.32 -10.88
C VAL A 97 7.14 10.36 -10.23
N ALA A 98 6.74 9.12 -9.98
CA ALA A 98 7.62 8.10 -9.41
C ALA A 98 8.83 7.81 -10.32
N VAL A 99 8.64 7.77 -11.64
CA VAL A 99 9.71 7.61 -12.63
C VAL A 99 10.66 8.81 -12.61
N ASP A 100 10.14 10.03 -12.47
CA ASP A 100 10.99 11.22 -12.35
C ASP A 100 11.81 11.20 -11.06
N ILE A 101 11.20 10.89 -9.93
CA ILE A 101 11.88 10.73 -8.64
C ILE A 101 12.99 9.67 -8.75
N ALA A 102 12.70 8.50 -9.33
CA ALA A 102 13.69 7.44 -9.51
C ALA A 102 14.89 7.87 -10.36
N ARG A 103 14.66 8.66 -11.42
CA ARG A 103 15.75 9.25 -12.23
C ARG A 103 16.61 10.21 -11.42
N ARG A 104 16.00 11.05 -10.59
CA ARG A 104 16.72 12.00 -9.74
C ARG A 104 17.52 11.27 -8.66
N ILE A 105 16.97 10.21 -8.06
CA ILE A 105 17.70 9.34 -7.14
C ILE A 105 18.93 8.75 -7.82
N SER A 106 18.79 8.21 -9.03
CA SER A 106 19.93 7.62 -9.77
C SER A 106 21.07 8.61 -10.09
N VAL A 107 20.78 9.91 -10.05
CA VAL A 107 21.78 10.97 -10.27
C VAL A 107 22.37 11.48 -8.96
N HIS A 108 21.54 11.71 -7.93
CA HIS A 108 21.93 12.43 -6.71
C HIS A 108 22.24 11.51 -5.53
N ALA A 109 21.73 10.27 -5.54
CA ALA A 109 21.94 9.25 -4.52
C ALA A 109 21.98 7.83 -5.16
N PRO A 110 22.93 7.56 -6.06
CA PRO A 110 22.95 6.32 -6.85
C PRO A 110 23.12 5.05 -6.01
N ASP A 111 23.71 5.17 -4.83
CA ASP A 111 23.96 4.05 -3.91
C ASP A 111 22.87 3.92 -2.83
N ALA A 112 21.86 4.80 -2.83
CA ALA A 112 20.80 4.77 -1.82
C ALA A 112 19.85 3.60 -2.01
N TRP A 113 19.45 3.01 -0.89
CA TRP A 113 18.33 2.09 -0.86
C TRP A 113 17.00 2.86 -0.94
N VAL A 114 16.15 2.45 -1.87
CA VAL A 114 14.81 3.06 -2.03
C VAL A 114 13.76 2.13 -1.45
N ILE A 115 13.07 2.60 -0.42
CA ILE A 115 12.00 1.89 0.25
C ILE A 115 10.69 2.59 -0.12
N ASN A 116 9.87 1.91 -0.95
CA ASN A 116 8.53 2.39 -1.27
C ASN A 116 7.56 1.79 -0.26
N PHE A 117 6.84 2.66 0.43
CA PHE A 117 6.09 2.30 1.62
C PHE A 117 4.76 1.63 1.25
N THR A 118 4.71 0.31 1.30
CA THR A 118 3.51 -0.51 1.17
C THR A 118 3.50 -1.59 2.25
N ASN A 119 2.31 -1.94 2.74
CA ASN A 119 2.09 -2.79 3.89
C ASN A 119 2.81 -4.14 3.84
N PRO A 120 3.59 -4.49 4.84
CA PRO A 120 3.85 -5.88 5.17
C PRO A 120 3.31 -6.25 6.55
N ALA A 121 2.93 -7.53 6.74
CA ALA A 121 2.62 -8.12 8.03
C ALA A 121 3.82 -8.89 8.55
N GLU A 122 4.14 -8.76 9.83
CA GLU A 122 5.14 -9.56 10.54
C GLU A 122 4.50 -10.28 11.72
N LEU A 123 4.92 -11.53 11.92
CA LEU A 123 4.72 -12.27 13.17
C LEU A 123 6.09 -12.68 13.70
N GLU A 124 6.39 -12.32 14.94
CA GLU A 124 7.57 -12.81 15.63
C GLU A 124 7.44 -14.31 15.86
N ASP A 125 8.53 -15.07 15.63
CA ASP A 125 8.61 -16.53 15.81
C ASP A 125 7.73 -17.40 14.90
N ALA A 126 7.10 -16.85 13.87
CA ALA A 126 6.36 -17.60 12.88
C ALA A 126 6.90 -17.35 11.47
N TRP A 127 6.90 -18.39 10.63
CA TRP A 127 7.13 -18.23 9.20
C TRP A 127 5.80 -18.34 8.46
N LEU A 128 5.52 -17.35 7.62
CA LEU A 128 4.30 -17.25 6.84
C LEU A 128 4.55 -17.68 5.39
N ASP A 129 3.82 -18.69 4.93
CA ASP A 129 3.75 -19.03 3.52
C ASP A 129 2.70 -18.15 2.84
N TYR A 130 3.14 -16.98 2.38
CA TYR A 130 2.30 -15.99 1.72
C TYR A 130 2.72 -15.81 0.27
N ALA A 131 1.76 -15.68 -0.64
CA ALA A 131 2.02 -15.48 -2.05
C ALA A 131 0.94 -14.63 -2.72
N GLY A 132 1.39 -13.65 -3.52
CA GLY A 132 0.46 -12.84 -4.30
C GLY A 132 1.08 -11.57 -4.87
N LEU A 133 0.24 -10.57 -5.05
CA LEU A 133 0.58 -9.21 -5.40
C LEU A 133 0.26 -8.29 -4.23
N ASN A 134 0.75 -7.05 -4.27
CA ASN A 134 0.42 -6.05 -3.26
C ASN A 134 -1.11 -5.94 -3.09
N HIS A 135 -1.59 -6.10 -1.86
CA HIS A 135 -3.02 -6.14 -1.51
C HIS A 135 -3.83 -7.25 -2.23
N LEU A 136 -3.19 -8.25 -2.76
CA LEU A 136 -3.86 -9.37 -3.42
C LEU A 136 -3.05 -10.64 -3.24
N GLY A 137 -3.13 -11.25 -2.09
CA GLY A 137 -2.37 -12.45 -1.79
C GLY A 137 -3.10 -13.38 -0.82
N TRP A 138 -2.51 -14.54 -0.62
CA TRP A 138 -3.06 -15.62 0.21
C TRP A 138 -2.02 -16.12 1.19
N LEU A 139 -2.40 -16.20 2.45
CA LEU A 139 -1.66 -16.92 3.49
C LEU A 139 -2.07 -18.39 3.40
N ARG A 140 -1.11 -19.25 3.03
CA ARG A 140 -1.32 -20.66 2.74
C ARG A 140 -0.72 -21.60 3.78
N GLY A 141 0.10 -21.08 4.67
CA GLY A 141 0.69 -21.79 5.78
C GLY A 141 1.20 -20.86 6.85
N VAL A 142 1.07 -21.27 8.09
CA VAL A 142 1.60 -20.59 9.29
C VAL A 142 2.46 -21.58 10.04
N HIS A 143 3.76 -21.40 9.96
CA HIS A 143 4.72 -22.35 10.56
C HIS A 143 5.24 -21.82 11.88
N VAL A 144 4.85 -22.48 12.97
CA VAL A 144 5.32 -22.22 14.33
C VAL A 144 6.12 -23.41 14.82
N HIS A 145 7.36 -23.20 15.19
CA HIS A 145 8.29 -24.28 15.61
C HIS A 145 8.34 -25.46 14.62
N GLY A 146 8.30 -25.16 13.31
CA GLY A 146 8.38 -26.16 12.24
C GLY A 146 7.10 -26.92 11.95
N ARG A 147 5.97 -26.59 12.59
CA ARG A 147 4.65 -27.16 12.33
C ARG A 147 3.75 -26.12 11.66
N ASP A 148 3.10 -26.50 10.57
CA ASP A 148 2.02 -25.70 9.98
C ASP A 148 0.77 -25.78 10.87
N VAL A 149 0.36 -24.63 11.41
CA VAL A 149 -0.82 -24.50 12.28
C VAL A 149 -2.05 -23.96 11.56
N LEU A 150 -1.93 -23.58 10.29
CA LEU A 150 -3.06 -23.07 9.50
C LEU A 150 -4.23 -24.07 9.40
N PRO A 151 -4.02 -25.38 9.17
CA PRO A 151 -5.11 -26.34 9.14
C PRO A 151 -5.92 -26.39 10.45
N ASP A 152 -5.23 -26.30 11.61
CA ASP A 152 -5.87 -26.28 12.92
C ASP A 152 -6.68 -24.98 13.11
N LEU A 153 -6.16 -23.84 12.65
CA LEU A 153 -6.84 -22.55 12.66
C LEU A 153 -8.11 -22.60 11.79
N LEU A 154 -8.02 -23.11 10.57
CA LEU A 154 -9.16 -23.24 9.65
C LEU A 154 -10.26 -24.17 10.19
N ALA A 155 -9.91 -25.15 11.01
CA ALA A 155 -10.87 -26.04 11.66
C ALA A 155 -11.64 -25.36 12.81
N ASP A 156 -11.10 -24.31 13.42
CA ASP A 156 -11.66 -23.64 14.61
C ASP A 156 -12.45 -22.38 14.21
N SER A 157 -13.79 -22.51 14.16
CA SER A 157 -14.67 -21.38 13.80
C SER A 157 -14.57 -20.21 14.78
N VAL A 158 -14.39 -20.47 16.06
CA VAL A 158 -14.33 -19.40 17.07
C VAL A 158 -13.07 -18.56 16.89
N ARG A 159 -11.93 -19.22 16.61
CA ARG A 159 -10.69 -18.50 16.31
C ARG A 159 -10.78 -17.76 14.98
N LEU A 160 -11.36 -18.36 13.93
CA LEU A 160 -11.54 -17.68 12.65
C LEU A 160 -12.37 -16.41 12.81
N GLU A 161 -13.43 -16.43 13.60
CA GLU A 161 -14.28 -15.25 13.84
C GLU A 161 -13.65 -14.22 14.79
N SER A 162 -12.49 -14.48 15.37
CA SER A 162 -11.83 -13.54 16.28
C SER A 162 -10.96 -12.49 15.58
N PHE A 163 -10.63 -12.65 14.29
CA PHE A 163 -9.83 -11.71 13.53
C PHE A 163 -10.56 -11.20 12.27
N GLU A 164 -10.01 -10.14 11.67
CA GLU A 164 -10.70 -9.35 10.63
C GLU A 164 -11.05 -10.17 9.39
N GLU A 165 -10.10 -10.88 8.79
CA GLU A 165 -10.34 -11.68 7.58
C GLU A 165 -11.33 -12.83 7.84
N GLY A 166 -11.31 -13.38 9.04
CA GLY A 166 -12.28 -14.41 9.45
C GLY A 166 -13.70 -13.91 9.50
N LYS A 167 -13.90 -12.71 10.06
CA LYS A 167 -15.22 -12.02 10.06
C LYS A 167 -15.64 -11.62 8.65
N LEU A 168 -14.69 -11.12 7.86
CA LEU A 168 -14.93 -10.56 6.53
C LEU A 168 -15.36 -11.62 5.50
N PHE A 169 -14.67 -12.77 5.50
CA PHE A 169 -14.91 -13.84 4.51
C PHE A 169 -15.78 -14.98 5.05
N GLY A 170 -15.88 -15.13 6.35
CA GLY A 170 -16.58 -16.22 7.01
C GLY A 170 -15.85 -17.56 6.99
N ALA A 171 -16.02 -18.32 8.05
CA ALA A 171 -15.30 -19.57 8.29
C ALA A 171 -15.53 -20.64 7.20
N GLU A 172 -16.74 -20.71 6.62
CA GLU A 172 -17.05 -21.66 5.54
C GLU A 172 -16.23 -21.39 4.28
N TRP A 173 -16.14 -20.11 3.88
CA TRP A 173 -15.38 -19.72 2.70
C TRP A 173 -13.88 -19.94 2.90
N LEU A 174 -13.32 -19.55 4.04
CA LEU A 174 -11.90 -19.76 4.35
C LEU A 174 -11.50 -21.24 4.34
N ARG A 175 -12.37 -22.13 4.88
CA ARG A 175 -12.16 -23.58 4.81
C ARG A 175 -12.20 -24.10 3.38
N THR A 176 -13.11 -23.57 2.56
CA THR A 176 -13.23 -23.97 1.16
C THR A 176 -11.99 -23.56 0.37
N LEU A 177 -11.47 -22.38 0.61
CA LEU A 177 -10.21 -21.90 0.02
C LEU A 177 -8.98 -22.67 0.54
N GLY A 178 -9.01 -23.14 1.79
CA GLY A 178 -7.83 -23.74 2.44
C GLY A 178 -6.70 -22.72 2.69
N ALA A 179 -7.00 -21.44 2.64
CA ALA A 179 -6.07 -20.30 2.78
C ALA A 179 -6.79 -19.09 3.38
N ILE A 180 -6.04 -18.14 3.94
CA ILE A 180 -6.59 -16.86 4.38
C ILE A 180 -6.21 -15.81 3.33
N PRO A 181 -7.19 -15.27 2.58
CA PRO A 181 -6.96 -14.20 1.61
C PRO A 181 -6.68 -12.88 2.35
N ASN A 182 -5.85 -12.03 1.74
CA ASN A 182 -5.69 -10.65 2.19
C ASN A 182 -7.05 -9.93 2.25
N GLU A 183 -7.24 -9.05 3.20
CA GLU A 183 -8.49 -8.31 3.42
C GLU A 183 -9.05 -7.64 2.15
N TYR A 184 -8.18 -7.10 1.29
CA TYR A 184 -8.59 -6.45 0.03
C TYR A 184 -9.25 -7.41 -0.98
N LEU A 185 -9.08 -8.72 -0.81
CA LEU A 185 -9.78 -9.70 -1.66
C LEU A 185 -11.30 -9.69 -1.47
N HIS A 186 -11.81 -9.09 -0.39
CA HIS A 186 -13.26 -8.92 -0.22
C HIS A 186 -13.88 -8.08 -1.35
N TYR A 187 -13.16 -7.12 -1.92
CA TYR A 187 -13.63 -6.35 -3.08
C TYR A 187 -13.89 -7.22 -4.33
N TYR A 188 -13.29 -8.40 -4.38
CA TYR A 188 -13.43 -9.36 -5.48
C TYR A 188 -14.41 -10.50 -5.15
N PHE A 189 -14.48 -10.91 -3.89
CA PHE A 189 -15.28 -12.07 -3.46
C PHE A 189 -16.65 -11.71 -2.88
N THR A 190 -16.79 -10.53 -2.29
CA THR A 190 -18.01 -10.09 -1.58
C THR A 190 -18.45 -8.70 -2.05
N ARG A 191 -18.60 -8.51 -3.36
CA ARG A 191 -18.91 -7.20 -3.98
C ARG A 191 -20.17 -6.56 -3.44
N GLU A 192 -21.20 -7.32 -3.16
CA GLU A 192 -22.49 -6.88 -2.64
C GLU A 192 -22.40 -6.19 -1.28
N ALA A 193 -21.41 -6.56 -0.47
CA ALA A 193 -21.18 -5.92 0.83
C ALA A 193 -20.53 -4.53 0.70
N VAL A 194 -19.92 -4.23 -0.46
CA VAL A 194 -19.16 -3.01 -0.70
C VAL A 194 -19.99 -1.90 -1.38
N GLU A 195 -21.12 -2.25 -2.01
CA GLU A 195 -21.93 -1.31 -2.80
C GLU A 195 -22.66 -0.24 -1.96
N SER A 196 -22.67 -0.36 -0.64
CA SER A 196 -23.41 0.54 0.27
C SER A 196 -22.58 1.68 0.86
N GLY A 197 -21.28 1.77 0.57
CA GLY A 197 -20.37 2.71 1.22
C GLY A 197 -20.26 4.07 0.51
N ALA A 198 -20.45 5.16 1.26
CA ALA A 198 -20.05 6.49 0.83
C ALA A 198 -18.53 6.55 0.62
N SER A 199 -18.06 7.41 -0.32
CA SER A 199 -16.62 7.63 -0.55
C SER A 199 -15.86 7.84 0.76
N ARG A 200 -14.96 6.91 1.10
CA ARG A 200 -14.12 6.99 2.31
C ARG A 200 -13.12 8.13 2.25
N GLY A 201 -12.76 8.58 1.04
CA GLY A 201 -11.77 9.65 0.84
C GLY A 201 -12.24 11.02 1.31
N ALA A 202 -13.55 11.25 1.39
CA ALA A 202 -14.09 12.52 1.86
C ALA A 202 -13.79 12.78 3.34
N PHE A 203 -13.88 11.76 4.19
CA PHE A 203 -13.61 11.90 5.62
C PHE A 203 -12.14 12.26 5.94
N PRO A 204 -11.12 11.52 5.46
CA PRO A 204 -9.73 11.91 5.63
C PRO A 204 -9.39 13.28 5.02
N LEU A 205 -10.03 13.67 3.92
CA LEU A 205 -9.84 15.00 3.33
C LEU A 205 -10.28 16.11 4.28
N GLU A 206 -11.45 15.99 4.90
CA GLU A 206 -11.93 16.96 5.88
C GLU A 206 -11.11 16.96 7.18
N GLN A 207 -10.66 15.79 7.64
CA GLN A 207 -9.72 15.68 8.75
C GLN A 207 -8.41 16.40 8.45
N GLN A 208 -7.83 16.17 7.29
CA GLN A 208 -6.59 16.80 6.87
C GLN A 208 -6.74 18.33 6.79
N LYS A 209 -7.84 18.84 6.24
CA LYS A 209 -8.12 20.27 6.20
C LYS A 209 -8.18 20.87 7.62
N ARG A 210 -8.86 20.20 8.55
CA ARG A 210 -8.93 20.65 9.95
C ARG A 210 -7.55 20.65 10.61
N PHE A 211 -6.79 19.56 10.48
CA PHE A 211 -5.46 19.44 11.04
C PHE A 211 -4.53 20.57 10.57
N TYR A 212 -4.48 20.83 9.25
CA TYR A 212 -3.58 21.86 8.70
C TYR A 212 -4.04 23.30 8.96
N THR A 213 -5.23 23.52 9.47
CA THR A 213 -5.68 24.85 9.91
C THR A 213 -4.97 25.27 11.21
N ALA A 214 -4.75 24.32 12.13
CA ALA A 214 -4.06 24.56 13.41
C ALA A 214 -3.24 23.30 13.81
N PRO A 215 -2.12 23.02 13.13
CA PRO A 215 -1.34 21.82 13.39
C PRO A 215 -0.64 21.88 14.74
N SER A 216 -0.81 20.83 15.54
CA SER A 216 -0.15 20.61 16.81
C SER A 216 -0.01 19.11 17.08
N LEU A 217 0.80 18.70 18.06
CA LEU A 217 0.91 17.30 18.46
C LEU A 217 -0.42 16.74 18.97
N GLU A 218 -1.16 17.55 19.73
CA GLU A 218 -2.47 17.18 20.25
C GLU A 218 -3.49 16.97 19.10
N SER A 219 -3.53 17.90 18.10
CA SER A 219 -4.41 17.76 16.94
C SER A 219 -3.97 16.61 16.04
N TRP A 220 -2.68 16.28 15.97
CA TRP A 220 -2.18 15.10 15.28
C TRP A 220 -2.68 13.81 15.93
N GLU A 221 -2.50 13.68 17.24
CA GLU A 221 -2.92 12.50 17.98
C GLU A 221 -4.43 12.29 17.90
N GLN A 222 -5.21 13.34 18.05
CA GLN A 222 -6.65 13.27 17.85
C GLN A 222 -7.03 12.82 16.43
N THR A 223 -6.37 13.39 15.41
CA THR A 223 -6.61 13.02 14.00
C THR A 223 -6.25 11.55 13.73
N ARG A 224 -5.15 11.08 14.32
CA ARG A 224 -4.72 9.67 14.23
C ARG A 224 -5.78 8.75 14.83
N LEU A 225 -6.19 9.00 16.07
CA LEU A 225 -7.20 8.20 16.76
C LEU A 225 -8.54 8.17 16.03
N GLU A 226 -9.04 9.33 15.56
CA GLU A 226 -10.27 9.42 14.77
C GLU A 226 -10.17 8.58 13.48
N ARG A 227 -8.99 8.59 12.82
CA ARG A 227 -8.75 7.82 11.62
C ARG A 227 -8.75 6.32 11.90
N GLU A 228 -8.05 5.89 12.94
CA GLU A 228 -7.97 4.47 13.33
C GLU A 228 -9.35 3.93 13.73
N GLN A 229 -10.15 4.70 14.44
CA GLN A 229 -11.53 4.32 14.80
C GLN A 229 -12.44 4.18 13.58
N THR A 230 -12.22 4.96 12.52
CA THR A 230 -13.05 4.93 11.30
C THR A 230 -12.51 4.01 10.22
N TYR A 231 -11.27 3.50 10.37
CA TYR A 231 -10.69 2.58 9.40
C TYR A 231 -11.42 1.24 9.42
N MET A 232 -12.02 0.87 8.28
CA MET A 232 -12.83 -0.36 8.10
C MET A 232 -13.95 -0.57 9.15
N ALA A 233 -14.48 0.54 9.68
CA ALA A 233 -15.51 0.49 10.73
C ALA A 233 -16.80 -0.25 10.29
N GLU A 234 -17.10 -0.27 8.98
CA GLU A 234 -18.25 -0.98 8.44
C GLU A 234 -18.12 -2.51 8.46
N THR A 235 -16.90 -3.02 8.65
CA THR A 235 -16.61 -4.46 8.71
C THR A 235 -16.39 -4.96 10.14
N ARG A 236 -16.54 -4.09 11.14
CA ARG A 236 -16.29 -4.38 12.55
C ARG A 236 -17.53 -4.14 13.40
N ASP A 237 -17.79 -5.09 14.30
CA ASP A 237 -18.83 -4.97 15.34
C ASP A 237 -18.29 -4.40 16.65
N ASP A 238 -16.95 -4.38 16.85
CA ASP A 238 -16.26 -3.97 18.07
C ASP A 238 -15.28 -2.81 17.84
N GLU A 239 -14.99 -2.04 18.89
CA GLU A 239 -13.89 -1.06 18.90
C GLU A 239 -12.52 -1.77 18.76
N ARG A 240 -11.58 -1.14 18.05
CA ARG A 240 -10.20 -1.64 17.96
C ARG A 240 -9.55 -1.71 19.34
N ASP A 241 -8.79 -2.76 19.59
CA ASP A 241 -7.95 -2.87 20.77
C ASP A 241 -6.89 -1.77 20.79
N THR A 242 -6.51 -1.33 22.00
CA THR A 242 -5.49 -0.28 22.17
C THR A 242 -4.15 -0.65 21.55
N ASP A 243 -3.80 -1.93 21.51
CA ASP A 243 -2.57 -2.42 20.91
C ASP A 243 -2.59 -2.29 19.36
N ASP A 244 -3.75 -2.39 18.72
CA ASP A 244 -3.95 -2.11 17.30
C ASP A 244 -3.90 -0.61 16.97
N LEU A 245 -4.13 0.25 17.96
CA LEU A 245 -4.09 1.71 17.82
C LEU A 245 -2.66 2.27 17.97
N ASP A 246 -1.74 1.51 18.53
CA ASP A 246 -0.39 1.98 18.94
C ASP A 246 0.67 1.90 17.82
N GLY A 247 0.24 2.10 16.60
CA GLY A 247 1.14 2.23 15.44
C GLY A 247 1.10 0.98 14.58
N GLY A 248 0.36 1.07 13.52
CA GLY A 248 0.22 -0.01 12.56
C GLY A 248 1.53 -0.34 11.89
N GLY A 249 2.36 -1.14 12.49
CA GLY A 249 3.44 -1.94 11.91
C GLY A 249 4.35 -1.37 10.80
N TYR A 250 3.92 -0.32 10.12
CA TYR A 250 4.61 0.27 8.97
C TYR A 250 5.99 0.83 9.31
N GLU A 251 6.08 1.61 10.40
CA GLU A 251 7.33 2.19 10.86
C GLU A 251 8.29 1.09 11.28
N ARG A 252 7.78 0.05 11.94
CA ARG A 252 8.57 -1.08 12.39
C ARG A 252 9.18 -1.82 11.23
N VAL A 253 8.41 -2.18 10.21
CA VAL A 253 8.91 -2.87 9.03
C VAL A 253 9.96 -2.05 8.28
N ALA A 254 9.72 -0.75 8.13
CA ALA A 254 10.68 0.14 7.51
C ALA A 254 12.00 0.18 8.30
N LEU A 255 11.94 0.28 9.62
CA LEU A 255 13.10 0.28 10.50
C LEU A 255 13.82 -1.07 10.49
N ASP A 256 13.09 -2.19 10.51
CA ASP A 256 13.66 -3.54 10.46
C ASP A 256 14.36 -3.80 9.12
N LEU A 257 13.77 -3.35 8.01
CA LEU A 257 14.39 -3.41 6.69
C LEU A 257 15.68 -2.59 6.64
N MET A 258 15.68 -1.34 7.12
CA MET A 258 16.88 -0.50 7.20
C MET A 258 17.92 -1.14 8.12
N HIS A 259 17.52 -1.64 9.28
CA HIS A 259 18.42 -2.27 10.23
C HIS A 259 19.06 -3.53 9.64
N ALA A 260 18.28 -4.38 8.99
CA ALA A 260 18.78 -5.58 8.33
C ALA A 260 19.84 -5.25 7.27
N ILE A 261 19.58 -4.25 6.43
CA ILE A 261 20.51 -3.80 5.39
C ILE A 261 21.75 -3.16 6.00
N ALA A 262 21.60 -2.21 6.93
CA ALA A 262 22.70 -1.42 7.46
C ALA A 262 23.62 -2.23 8.40
N SER A 263 23.10 -3.24 9.11
CA SER A 263 23.86 -4.01 10.09
C SER A 263 24.17 -5.45 9.66
N ASP A 264 23.80 -5.84 8.44
CA ASP A 264 23.91 -7.21 7.91
C ASP A 264 23.22 -8.27 8.80
N LYS A 265 22.16 -7.83 9.49
CA LYS A 265 21.35 -8.74 10.34
C LYS A 265 20.27 -9.37 9.48
N ARG A 266 20.39 -10.67 9.24
CA ARG A 266 19.41 -11.41 8.45
C ARG A 266 18.05 -11.39 9.13
N THR A 267 17.03 -11.02 8.35
CA THR A 267 15.62 -11.10 8.76
C THR A 267 14.76 -11.54 7.57
N THR A 268 13.55 -11.99 7.85
CA THR A 268 12.57 -12.35 6.81
C THR A 268 11.38 -11.41 6.92
N LEU A 269 11.05 -10.76 5.81
CA LEU A 269 9.96 -9.81 5.69
C LEU A 269 9.09 -10.18 4.48
N ILE A 270 7.78 -9.92 4.53
CA ILE A 270 6.93 -9.99 3.34
C ILE A 270 7.09 -8.67 2.60
N LEU A 271 7.61 -8.73 1.37
CA LEU A 271 7.98 -7.55 0.61
C LEU A 271 7.52 -7.64 -0.85
N ASN A 272 7.29 -6.49 -1.44
CA ASN A 272 7.12 -6.35 -2.88
C ASN A 272 8.48 -6.34 -3.58
N VAL A 273 8.76 -7.44 -4.27
CA VAL A 273 10.06 -7.70 -4.92
C VAL A 273 9.90 -8.23 -6.35
N PRO A 274 10.92 -8.12 -7.21
CA PRO A 274 10.89 -8.77 -8.52
C PRO A 274 10.69 -10.28 -8.37
N ASN A 275 9.76 -10.85 -9.13
CA ASN A 275 9.38 -12.26 -9.08
C ASN A 275 10.55 -13.21 -9.34
N LYS A 276 11.41 -12.87 -10.30
CA LYS A 276 12.44 -13.79 -10.80
C LYS A 276 11.83 -15.15 -11.18
N THR A 277 11.77 -16.11 -10.26
CA THR A 277 11.17 -17.44 -10.48
C THR A 277 10.31 -17.89 -9.29
N THR A 278 9.94 -16.96 -8.41
CA THR A 278 9.24 -17.29 -7.14
C THR A 278 7.82 -17.78 -7.40
N LEU A 279 7.05 -17.05 -8.24
CA LEU A 279 5.70 -17.45 -8.67
C LEU A 279 5.75 -17.89 -10.13
N SER A 280 5.42 -19.15 -10.39
CA SER A 280 5.50 -19.73 -11.73
C SER A 280 4.46 -19.20 -12.73
N CYS A 281 3.36 -18.63 -12.25
CA CYS A 281 2.30 -18.06 -13.08
C CYS A 281 2.63 -16.67 -13.64
N LEU A 282 3.74 -16.05 -13.22
CA LEU A 282 4.16 -14.72 -13.63
C LEU A 282 5.59 -14.75 -14.20
N ASP A 283 5.90 -13.80 -15.08
CA ASP A 283 7.25 -13.66 -15.60
C ASP A 283 8.24 -13.05 -14.55
N ALA A 284 9.52 -13.12 -14.87
CA ALA A 284 10.59 -12.74 -13.96
C ALA A 284 10.58 -11.25 -13.54
N ASP A 285 10.06 -10.39 -14.41
CA ASP A 285 10.05 -8.93 -14.21
C ASP A 285 8.79 -8.45 -13.45
N ALA A 286 7.83 -9.34 -13.19
CA ALA A 286 6.66 -9.00 -12.39
C ALA A 286 7.09 -8.66 -10.96
N VAL A 287 6.48 -7.65 -10.35
CA VAL A 287 6.61 -7.41 -8.92
C VAL A 287 5.56 -8.25 -8.20
N VAL A 288 5.99 -8.98 -7.17
CA VAL A 288 5.17 -9.90 -6.38
C VAL A 288 5.37 -9.62 -4.90
N GLU A 289 4.37 -9.92 -4.08
CA GLU A 289 4.43 -9.81 -2.63
C GLU A 289 4.64 -11.20 -2.03
N VAL A 290 5.83 -11.41 -1.48
CA VAL A 290 6.27 -12.72 -0.99
C VAL A 290 7.26 -12.57 0.17
N PRO A 291 7.41 -13.59 1.05
CA PRO A 291 8.48 -13.64 2.02
C PRO A 291 9.85 -13.48 1.36
N SER A 292 10.67 -12.63 1.92
CA SER A 292 11.98 -12.28 1.38
C SER A 292 13.01 -12.27 2.48
N LEU A 293 14.17 -12.90 2.23
CA LEU A 293 15.33 -12.79 3.10
C LEU A 293 16.02 -11.45 2.84
N VAL A 294 16.25 -10.69 3.89
CA VAL A 294 16.93 -9.38 3.84
C VAL A 294 18.24 -9.44 4.61
N ASP A 295 19.30 -8.93 4.00
CA ASP A 295 20.62 -8.68 4.59
C ASP A 295 21.27 -7.45 3.93
N SER A 296 22.56 -7.20 4.16
CA SER A 296 23.30 -6.08 3.54
C SER A 296 23.29 -6.08 2.01
N ASN A 297 22.91 -7.18 1.37
CA ASN A 297 22.74 -7.25 -0.09
C ASN A 297 21.31 -6.97 -0.56
N GLY A 298 20.43 -6.52 0.34
CA GLY A 298 19.03 -6.23 0.07
C GLY A 298 18.11 -7.43 0.15
N ALA A 299 16.89 -7.26 -0.36
CA ALA A 299 15.85 -8.28 -0.31
C ALA A 299 15.99 -9.33 -1.42
N ARG A 300 15.85 -10.59 -1.04
CA ARG A 300 15.85 -11.74 -1.95
C ARG A 300 14.62 -12.59 -1.71
N PRO A 301 13.73 -12.75 -2.71
CA PRO A 301 12.52 -13.54 -2.55
C PRO A 301 12.84 -15.00 -2.18
N ILE A 302 12.07 -15.54 -1.27
CA ILE A 302 12.09 -16.97 -0.94
C ILE A 302 11.09 -17.67 -1.87
N ALA A 303 11.44 -18.84 -2.36
CA ALA A 303 10.53 -19.62 -3.18
C ALA A 303 9.34 -20.11 -2.33
N VAL A 304 8.14 -19.67 -2.71
CA VAL A 304 6.89 -19.97 -1.99
C VAL A 304 5.96 -20.93 -2.76
N GLY A 305 6.38 -21.42 -3.93
CA GLY A 305 5.55 -22.29 -4.76
C GLY A 305 4.53 -21.52 -5.59
N GLN A 306 3.33 -22.08 -5.76
CA GLN A 306 2.29 -21.49 -6.62
C GLN A 306 1.27 -20.72 -5.80
N VAL A 307 0.71 -19.66 -6.37
CA VAL A 307 -0.55 -19.06 -5.91
C VAL A 307 -1.63 -20.15 -5.96
N PRO A 308 -2.62 -20.18 -5.05
CA PRO A 308 -3.76 -21.08 -5.15
C PRO A 308 -4.40 -21.04 -6.56
N ASP A 309 -4.86 -22.17 -7.06
CA ASP A 309 -5.37 -22.26 -8.45
C ASP A 309 -6.48 -21.24 -8.71
N GLU A 310 -7.35 -20.99 -7.76
CA GLU A 310 -8.42 -19.98 -7.81
C GLU A 310 -7.89 -18.54 -7.85
N GLY A 311 -6.69 -18.30 -7.36
CA GLY A 311 -6.02 -17.00 -7.36
C GLY A 311 -5.26 -16.69 -8.67
N VAL A 312 -4.83 -17.71 -9.41
CA VAL A 312 -3.97 -17.55 -10.60
C VAL A 312 -4.61 -16.65 -11.66
N GLY A 313 -5.90 -16.84 -11.92
CA GLY A 313 -6.63 -16.03 -12.90
C GLY A 313 -6.67 -14.55 -12.51
N LEU A 314 -6.95 -14.25 -11.24
CA LEU A 314 -7.04 -12.91 -10.73
C LEU A 314 -5.66 -12.22 -10.70
N VAL A 315 -4.64 -12.90 -10.19
CA VAL A 315 -3.25 -12.41 -10.18
C VAL A 315 -2.77 -12.05 -11.58
N THR A 316 -3.05 -12.92 -12.56
CA THR A 316 -2.65 -12.69 -13.95
C THR A 316 -3.41 -11.52 -14.57
N ALA A 317 -4.71 -11.42 -14.35
CA ALA A 317 -5.54 -10.31 -14.86
C ALA A 317 -5.07 -8.96 -14.32
N LEU A 318 -4.80 -8.87 -13.00
CA LEU A 318 -4.31 -7.65 -12.40
C LEU A 318 -2.90 -7.28 -12.86
N LYS A 319 -2.02 -8.25 -13.06
CA LYS A 319 -0.69 -7.96 -13.61
C LYS A 319 -0.75 -7.41 -15.03
N VAL A 320 -1.71 -7.87 -15.83
CA VAL A 320 -1.98 -7.31 -17.17
C VAL A 320 -2.50 -5.88 -17.09
N ASP A 321 -3.41 -5.61 -16.14
CA ASP A 321 -3.94 -4.28 -15.90
C ASP A 321 -2.85 -3.30 -15.40
N GLU A 322 -2.06 -3.68 -14.40
CA GLU A 322 -0.95 -2.86 -13.91
C GLU A 322 0.00 -2.43 -15.04
N ARG A 323 0.39 -3.37 -15.90
CA ARG A 323 1.24 -3.10 -17.06
C ARG A 323 0.57 -2.18 -18.07
N ALA A 324 -0.73 -2.34 -18.28
CA ALA A 324 -1.50 -1.46 -19.15
C ALA A 324 -1.57 -0.04 -18.57
N THR A 325 -1.76 0.08 -17.27
CA THR A 325 -1.76 1.36 -16.53
C THR A 325 -0.39 2.05 -16.62
N ILE A 326 0.71 1.33 -16.38
CA ILE A 326 2.06 1.87 -16.53
C ILE A 326 2.31 2.38 -17.96
N ARG A 327 1.94 1.60 -18.97
CA ARG A 327 2.06 2.03 -20.36
C ARG A 327 1.24 3.26 -20.68
N ALA A 328 0.01 3.33 -20.16
CA ALA A 328 -0.87 4.48 -20.35
C ALA A 328 -0.28 5.74 -19.70
N ALA A 329 0.22 5.61 -18.47
CA ALA A 329 0.85 6.69 -17.72
C ALA A 329 2.11 7.24 -18.42
N ILE A 330 2.95 6.36 -18.96
CA ILE A 330 4.20 6.76 -19.65
C ILE A 330 3.90 7.35 -21.03
N SER A 331 2.96 6.77 -21.78
CA SER A 331 2.63 7.25 -23.13
C SER A 331 1.83 8.57 -23.11
N GLY A 332 1.04 8.80 -22.08
CA GLY A 332 0.08 9.90 -22.00
C GLY A 332 -1.06 9.76 -23.02
N GLU A 333 -1.33 8.54 -23.50
CA GLU A 333 -2.39 8.29 -24.50
C GLU A 333 -3.69 7.88 -23.81
N ARG A 334 -4.74 8.67 -24.01
CA ARG A 334 -6.09 8.41 -23.47
C ARG A 334 -6.62 7.00 -23.83
N ALA A 335 -6.33 6.52 -25.03
CA ALA A 335 -6.78 5.19 -25.46
C ALA A 335 -6.17 4.07 -24.61
N HIS A 336 -4.91 4.21 -24.21
CA HIS A 336 -4.24 3.27 -23.31
C HIS A 336 -4.83 3.29 -21.89
N ALA A 337 -5.25 4.46 -21.39
CA ALA A 337 -5.92 4.56 -20.10
C ALA A 337 -7.31 3.88 -20.12
N VAL A 338 -8.08 4.08 -21.20
CA VAL A 338 -9.35 3.36 -21.37
C VAL A 338 -9.12 1.85 -21.43
N LYS A 339 -8.04 1.41 -22.11
CA LYS A 339 -7.68 -0.02 -22.18
C LYS A 339 -7.32 -0.57 -20.80
N ALA A 340 -6.51 0.16 -20.01
CA ALA A 340 -6.15 -0.24 -18.66
C ALA A 340 -7.41 -0.46 -17.80
N LEU A 341 -8.25 0.56 -17.69
CA LEU A 341 -9.51 0.45 -16.96
C LEU A 341 -10.39 -0.70 -17.42
N ALA A 342 -10.51 -0.90 -18.74
CA ALA A 342 -11.37 -1.95 -19.29
C ALA A 342 -10.83 -3.38 -19.07
N LEU A 343 -9.55 -3.53 -18.74
CA LEU A 343 -8.93 -4.82 -18.42
C LEU A 343 -8.99 -5.16 -16.93
N HIS A 344 -9.30 -4.18 -16.08
CA HIS A 344 -9.40 -4.41 -14.65
C HIS A 344 -10.64 -5.24 -14.30
N PRO A 345 -10.52 -6.32 -13.47
CA PRO A 345 -11.63 -7.21 -13.14
C PRO A 345 -12.84 -6.54 -12.47
N LEU A 346 -12.63 -5.38 -11.84
CA LEU A 346 -13.68 -4.58 -11.16
C LEU A 346 -14.27 -3.49 -12.06
N VAL A 347 -13.99 -3.49 -13.38
CA VAL A 347 -14.57 -2.54 -14.33
C VAL A 347 -15.34 -3.31 -15.41
N ASP A 348 -16.66 -3.13 -15.43
CA ASP A 348 -17.58 -4.03 -16.17
C ASP A 348 -17.54 -3.89 -17.69
N SER A 349 -17.07 -2.76 -18.24
CA SER A 349 -17.08 -2.56 -19.68
C SER A 349 -16.20 -1.42 -20.18
N VAL A 350 -15.88 -1.46 -21.46
CA VAL A 350 -15.17 -0.36 -22.17
C VAL A 350 -15.96 0.95 -22.11
N SER A 351 -17.30 0.90 -22.11
CA SER A 351 -18.14 2.10 -22.03
C SER A 351 -18.02 2.77 -20.65
N ILE A 352 -17.96 2.00 -19.57
CA ILE A 352 -17.71 2.50 -18.23
C ILE A 352 -16.29 3.06 -18.12
N ALA A 353 -15.29 2.33 -18.63
CA ALA A 353 -13.91 2.81 -18.68
C ALA A 353 -13.77 4.19 -19.36
N ARG A 354 -14.47 4.41 -20.48
CA ARG A 354 -14.51 5.72 -21.15
C ARG A 354 -15.15 6.79 -20.31
N LYS A 355 -16.29 6.50 -19.67
CA LYS A 355 -16.98 7.45 -18.78
C LYS A 355 -16.10 7.89 -17.63
N ILE A 356 -15.38 6.96 -17.00
CA ILE A 356 -14.46 7.26 -15.90
C ILE A 356 -13.36 8.21 -16.37
N VAL A 357 -12.68 7.89 -17.48
CA VAL A 357 -11.62 8.75 -18.02
C VAL A 357 -12.12 10.14 -18.36
N ASP A 358 -13.34 10.26 -18.90
CA ASP A 358 -13.92 11.55 -19.30
C ASP A 358 -14.42 12.39 -18.10
N ALA A 359 -14.94 11.74 -17.06
CA ALA A 359 -15.49 12.40 -15.89
C ALA A 359 -14.43 12.78 -14.85
N HIS A 360 -13.24 12.17 -14.89
CA HIS A 360 -12.26 12.31 -13.82
C HIS A 360 -11.47 13.62 -13.90
N PRO A 361 -11.63 14.55 -12.94
CA PRO A 361 -11.07 15.91 -13.04
C PRO A 361 -9.54 15.94 -13.06
N PHE A 362 -8.89 14.99 -12.40
CA PHE A 362 -7.43 14.90 -12.31
C PHE A 362 -6.77 14.14 -13.47
N LEU A 363 -7.53 13.52 -14.37
CA LEU A 363 -6.99 12.81 -15.52
C LEU A 363 -6.89 13.69 -16.78
N SER A 364 -7.62 14.81 -16.85
CA SER A 364 -7.59 15.68 -18.01
C SER A 364 -6.20 16.24 -18.36
N GLY A 365 -5.36 16.46 -17.33
CA GLY A 365 -3.97 16.91 -17.49
C GLY A 365 -2.92 15.83 -17.73
N VAL A 366 -3.30 14.56 -17.58
CA VAL A 366 -2.39 13.42 -17.76
C VAL A 366 -2.19 13.08 -19.22
N PHE A 367 -3.21 13.29 -20.06
CA PHE A 367 -3.17 12.91 -21.45
C PHE A 367 -2.65 14.04 -22.35
N ARG A 368 -1.82 13.67 -23.34
CA ARG A 368 -1.34 14.62 -24.35
C ARG A 368 -2.53 15.14 -25.15
N ALA A 369 -2.56 16.45 -25.38
CA ALA A 369 -3.47 17.03 -26.36
C ALA A 369 -3.18 16.40 -27.74
N ARG A 370 -4.20 15.98 -28.45
CA ARG A 370 -4.08 15.48 -29.82
C ARG A 370 -3.78 16.63 -30.77
#